data_fee50aecc394a0d498fce40f2ec227b2
#
_entry.id   fee50aecc394a0d498fce40f2ec227b2
#
_cell.length_a   1.000
_cell.length_b   1.000
_cell.length_c   1.000
_cell.angle_alpha   90.00
_cell.angle_beta   90.00
_cell.angle_gamma   90.00
#
_symmetry.space_group_name_H-M   'P 1'
#
loop_
_entity.id
_entity.type
_entity.pdbx_description
1 polymer ?
#
loop_
_entity_poly.entity_id
_entity_poly.type
_entity_poly.pdbx_seq_one_letter_code
_entity_poly.pdbx_strand_id
1 'polypeptide(L)'
;DCIDNQDSAAEMLIMLGADRILTSGGAVNVWDGRKQLKHLQNQYGKDITILAGSGVNDTNVRALIEYTGITQVHSSCGSWKCDVTAAGNAVDFSYDEAMKNCYQCADAGKVRKLAEDFINTYMKNN
;
A
#
# COMPACT_ATOMS: atom_id res chain seq x y z
N ASP A 1 4.52 3.17 10.99
CA ASP A 1 5.59 2.18 10.71
C ASP A 1 6.93 2.50 11.42
N CYS A 2 7.20 3.75 11.75
CA CYS A 2 8.44 4.16 12.46
C CYS A 2 8.25 4.25 13.98
N ILE A 3 7.52 3.32 14.56
CA ILE A 3 7.23 3.26 16.01
C ILE A 3 7.61 1.87 16.56
N ASP A 4 8.08 1.84 17.80
CA ASP A 4 8.56 0.61 18.42
C ASP A 4 7.44 -0.38 18.77
N ASN A 5 6.24 0.14 19.11
CA ASN A 5 5.09 -0.67 19.50
C ASN A 5 3.86 -0.32 18.67
N GLN A 6 3.61 -1.11 17.63
CA GLN A 6 2.46 -0.90 16.73
C GLN A 6 1.12 -1.27 17.41
N ASP A 7 1.12 -2.17 18.37
CA ASP A 7 -0.10 -2.56 19.10
C ASP A 7 -0.61 -1.39 19.94
N SER A 8 0.26 -0.78 20.74
CA SER A 8 -0.10 0.42 21.52
C SER A 8 -0.55 1.58 20.63
N ALA A 9 0.04 1.73 19.44
CA ALA A 9 -0.39 2.76 18.51
C ALA A 9 -1.77 2.45 17.91
N ALA A 10 -2.06 1.20 17.59
CA ALA A 10 -3.37 0.79 17.10
C ALA A 10 -4.46 1.04 18.16
N GLU A 11 -4.22 0.65 19.41
CA GLU A 11 -5.12 0.90 20.53
C GLU A 11 -5.39 2.41 20.73
N MET A 12 -4.35 3.23 20.67
CA MET A 12 -4.49 4.70 20.79
C MET A 12 -5.32 5.27 19.63
N LEU A 13 -5.10 4.82 18.40
CA LEU A 13 -5.84 5.28 17.23
C LEU A 13 -7.32 4.88 17.29
N ILE A 14 -7.63 3.67 17.80
CA ILE A 14 -9.00 3.23 18.05
C ILE A 14 -9.66 4.15 19.09
N MET A 15 -8.98 4.43 20.22
CA MET A 15 -9.49 5.34 21.25
C MET A 15 -9.74 6.75 20.73
N LEU A 16 -8.94 7.23 19.76
CA LEU A 16 -9.10 8.53 19.12
C LEU A 16 -10.16 8.54 18.01
N GLY A 17 -10.77 7.39 17.70
CA GLY A 17 -11.83 7.28 16.71
C GLY A 17 -11.32 7.31 15.26
N ALA A 18 -10.10 6.86 15.01
CA ALA A 18 -9.60 6.73 13.63
C ALA A 18 -10.31 5.60 12.90
N ASP A 19 -10.69 5.81 11.63
CA ASP A 19 -11.37 4.80 10.82
C ASP A 19 -10.43 3.72 10.29
N ARG A 20 -9.17 4.07 10.03
CA ARG A 20 -8.20 3.16 9.41
C ARG A 20 -6.76 3.51 9.71
N ILE A 21 -5.89 2.50 9.61
CA ILE A 21 -4.43 2.63 9.74
C ILE A 21 -3.78 2.20 8.42
N LEU A 22 -3.07 3.12 7.77
CA LEU A 22 -2.21 2.78 6.62
C LEU A 22 -0.86 2.31 7.16
N THR A 23 -0.47 1.07 6.85
CA THR A 23 0.78 0.49 7.33
C THR A 23 1.35 -0.54 6.37
N SER A 24 2.66 -0.70 6.40
CA SER A 24 3.39 -1.79 5.75
C SER A 24 3.72 -2.94 6.72
N GLY A 25 3.24 -2.85 7.97
CA GLY A 25 3.59 -3.78 9.05
C GLY A 25 4.98 -3.51 9.64
N GLY A 26 5.44 -2.23 9.62
CA GLY A 26 6.74 -1.84 10.16
C GLY A 26 7.95 -2.25 9.31
N ALA A 27 7.73 -2.67 8.08
CA ALA A 27 8.77 -3.07 7.14
C ALA A 27 8.84 -2.11 5.94
N VAL A 28 9.88 -2.24 5.11
CA VAL A 28 10.06 -1.42 3.90
C VAL A 28 8.90 -1.61 2.90
N ASN A 29 8.34 -2.81 2.87
CA ASN A 29 7.21 -3.14 2.01
C ASN A 29 6.24 -4.13 2.69
N VAL A 30 5.03 -4.23 2.16
CA VAL A 30 3.95 -5.08 2.70
C VAL A 30 4.29 -6.57 2.75
N TRP A 31 5.14 -7.05 1.82
CA TRP A 31 5.47 -8.48 1.78
C TRP A 31 6.39 -8.88 2.93
N ASP A 32 7.35 -8.04 3.25
CA ASP A 32 8.22 -8.25 4.39
C ASP A 32 7.48 -8.07 5.72
N GLY A 33 6.56 -7.08 5.78
CA GLY A 33 5.72 -6.81 6.95
C GLY A 33 4.48 -7.68 7.10
N ARG A 34 4.22 -8.64 6.18
CA ARG A 34 2.96 -9.40 6.14
C ARG A 34 2.60 -10.15 7.43
N LYS A 35 3.60 -10.57 8.21
CA LYS A 35 3.35 -11.24 9.51
C LYS A 35 2.74 -10.27 10.52
N GLN A 36 3.28 -9.07 10.59
CA GLN A 36 2.77 -8.01 11.45
C GLN A 36 1.42 -7.49 10.95
N LEU A 37 1.25 -7.34 9.64
CA LEU A 37 -0.06 -7.00 9.05
C LEU A 37 -1.14 -8.01 9.42
N LYS A 38 -0.82 -9.31 9.36
CA LYS A 38 -1.73 -10.38 9.81
C LYS A 38 -2.04 -10.27 11.30
N HIS A 39 -1.03 -9.99 12.13
CA HIS A 39 -1.21 -9.79 13.57
C HIS A 39 -2.17 -8.62 13.83
N LEU A 40 -1.91 -7.46 13.25
CA LEU A 40 -2.76 -6.27 13.40
C LEU A 40 -4.20 -6.51 12.91
N GLN A 41 -4.37 -7.20 11.78
CA GLN A 41 -5.69 -7.55 11.25
C GLN A 41 -6.44 -8.48 12.20
N ASN A 42 -5.78 -9.48 12.77
CA ASN A 42 -6.41 -10.42 13.69
C ASN A 42 -6.80 -9.78 15.02
N GLN A 43 -5.96 -8.89 15.55
CA GLN A 43 -6.18 -8.27 16.85
C GLN A 43 -7.15 -7.09 16.78
N TYR A 44 -7.02 -6.24 15.77
CA TYR A 44 -7.68 -4.93 15.73
C TYR A 44 -8.61 -4.74 14.53
N GLY A 45 -8.62 -5.65 13.55
CA GLY A 45 -9.37 -5.50 12.31
C GLY A 45 -10.90 -5.42 12.45
N LYS A 46 -11.44 -5.70 13.66
CA LYS A 46 -12.86 -5.51 13.98
C LYS A 46 -13.18 -4.08 14.43
N ASP A 47 -12.19 -3.40 15.00
CA ASP A 47 -12.34 -2.09 15.64
C ASP A 47 -11.79 -0.96 14.75
N ILE A 48 -10.80 -1.28 13.90
CA ILE A 48 -10.18 -0.33 12.98
C ILE A 48 -9.77 -1.04 11.68
N THR A 49 -9.97 -0.39 10.54
CA THR A 49 -9.57 -0.96 9.26
C THR A 49 -8.05 -0.93 9.08
N ILE A 50 -7.45 -2.08 8.80
CA ILE A 50 -6.03 -2.16 8.42
C ILE A 50 -5.92 -2.01 6.91
N LEU A 51 -5.31 -0.92 6.46
CA LEU A 51 -5.06 -0.58 5.06
C LEU A 51 -3.60 -0.89 4.74
N ALA A 52 -3.35 -1.98 4.01
CA ALA A 52 -1.98 -2.37 3.66
C ALA A 52 -1.42 -1.48 2.54
N GLY A 53 -0.26 -0.89 2.76
CA GLY A 53 0.43 -0.04 1.77
C GLY A 53 1.93 -0.21 1.77
N SER A 54 2.60 0.35 0.78
CA SER A 54 4.00 0.20 0.43
C SER A 54 4.28 -1.08 -0.38
N GLY A 55 4.37 -0.92 -1.70
CA GLY A 55 4.73 -1.99 -2.63
C GLY A 55 3.62 -2.99 -2.96
N VAL A 56 2.35 -2.67 -2.67
CA VAL A 56 1.21 -3.45 -3.16
C VAL A 56 1.08 -3.30 -4.68
N ASN A 57 0.95 -4.44 -5.37
CA ASN A 57 0.80 -4.49 -6.82
C ASN A 57 0.03 -5.77 -7.24
N ASP A 58 -0.26 -5.90 -8.52
CA ASP A 58 -0.99 -7.03 -9.11
C ASP A 58 -0.32 -8.40 -8.89
N THR A 59 0.99 -8.44 -8.72
CA THR A 59 1.71 -9.72 -8.54
C THR A 59 1.68 -10.23 -7.10
N ASN A 60 1.44 -9.36 -6.11
CA ASN A 60 1.48 -9.74 -4.69
C ASN A 60 0.16 -9.58 -3.93
N VAL A 61 -0.79 -8.79 -4.44
CA VAL A 61 -2.04 -8.46 -3.74
C VAL A 61 -2.83 -9.71 -3.34
N ARG A 62 -2.95 -10.68 -4.24
CA ARG A 62 -3.68 -11.92 -3.99
C ARG A 62 -3.09 -12.69 -2.80
N ALA A 63 -1.79 -12.99 -2.85
CA ALA A 63 -1.11 -13.73 -1.78
C ALA A 63 -1.11 -12.95 -0.46
N LEU A 64 -1.04 -11.62 -0.52
CA LEU A 64 -1.12 -10.75 0.64
C LEU A 64 -2.49 -10.89 1.34
N ILE A 65 -3.59 -10.77 0.58
CA ILE A 65 -4.95 -10.90 1.12
C ILE A 65 -5.19 -12.30 1.68
N GLU A 66 -4.86 -13.34 0.92
CA GLU A 66 -5.03 -14.73 1.35
C GLU A 66 -4.25 -15.03 2.64
N TYR A 67 -3.07 -14.43 2.81
CA TYR A 67 -2.25 -14.63 4.01
C TYR A 67 -2.71 -13.80 5.21
N THR A 68 -3.08 -12.54 5.00
CA THR A 68 -3.33 -11.58 6.08
C THR A 68 -4.79 -11.45 6.48
N GLY A 69 -5.72 -11.73 5.58
CA GLY A 69 -7.16 -11.45 5.75
C GLY A 69 -7.52 -9.96 5.63
N ILE A 70 -6.59 -9.10 5.21
CA ILE A 70 -6.84 -7.67 5.03
C ILE A 70 -7.83 -7.44 3.89
N THR A 71 -8.74 -6.49 4.07
CA THR A 71 -9.82 -6.16 3.15
C THR A 71 -9.63 -4.85 2.38
N GLN A 72 -8.58 -4.10 2.68
CA GLN A 72 -8.25 -2.86 1.99
C GLN A 72 -6.76 -2.77 1.70
N VAL A 73 -6.42 -2.29 0.50
CA VAL A 73 -5.04 -2.08 0.08
C VAL A 73 -4.85 -0.71 -0.55
N HIS A 74 -3.65 -0.17 -0.43
CA HIS A 74 -3.21 1.07 -1.05
C HIS A 74 -2.04 0.77 -1.99
N SER A 75 -2.13 1.29 -3.21
CA SER A 75 -1.06 1.21 -4.22
C SER A 75 -1.00 2.49 -5.04
N SER A 76 0.20 2.93 -5.36
CA SER A 76 0.39 4.03 -6.32
C SER A 76 0.03 3.61 -7.75
N CYS A 77 0.10 2.33 -8.06
CA CYS A 77 0.02 1.80 -9.42
C CYS A 77 0.90 2.59 -10.41
N GLY A 78 2.04 3.09 -9.91
CA GLY A 78 2.87 4.07 -10.61
C GLY A 78 3.55 3.53 -11.86
N SER A 79 3.62 4.38 -12.87
CA SER A 79 4.53 4.23 -14.01
C SER A 79 5.22 5.56 -14.29
N TRP A 80 6.43 5.47 -14.85
CA TRP A 80 7.18 6.65 -15.25
C TRP A 80 6.67 7.17 -16.58
N LYS A 81 6.49 8.50 -16.67
CA LYS A 81 6.16 9.21 -17.88
C LYS A 81 7.14 10.35 -18.09
N CYS A 82 7.84 10.32 -19.22
CA CYS A 82 8.78 11.39 -19.54
C CYS A 82 8.07 12.52 -20.25
N ASP A 83 8.41 13.75 -19.86
CA ASP A 83 7.84 14.98 -20.39
C ASP A 83 8.96 15.86 -20.91
N VAL A 84 9.01 16.02 -22.21
CA VAL A 84 10.02 16.86 -22.87
C VAL A 84 9.91 18.33 -22.48
N THR A 85 8.75 18.78 -21.98
CA THR A 85 8.56 20.17 -21.51
C THR A 85 9.21 20.39 -20.14
N ALA A 86 9.52 19.34 -19.41
CA ALA A 86 10.25 19.42 -18.14
C ALA A 86 11.78 19.55 -18.35
N ALA A 87 12.27 19.24 -19.56
CA ALA A 87 13.68 19.30 -19.87
C ALA A 87 14.22 20.74 -19.80
N GLY A 88 15.31 20.92 -19.05
CA GLY A 88 15.95 22.24 -18.87
C GLY A 88 15.36 23.14 -17.80
N ASN A 89 14.33 22.69 -17.07
CA ASN A 89 13.80 23.39 -15.91
C ASN A 89 14.69 23.16 -14.66
N ALA A 90 14.67 24.15 -13.75
CA ALA A 90 15.39 24.06 -12.48
C ALA A 90 14.75 23.06 -11.49
N VAL A 91 13.51 22.64 -11.76
CA VAL A 91 12.75 21.70 -10.93
C VAL A 91 12.63 20.36 -11.66
N ASP A 92 13.13 19.32 -11.04
CA ASP A 92 13.00 17.94 -11.50
C ASP A 92 12.10 17.18 -10.52
N PHE A 93 11.05 16.52 -11.03
CA PHE A 93 10.11 15.71 -10.23
C PHE A 93 10.52 14.25 -10.16
N SER A 94 11.65 13.87 -10.80
CA SER A 94 12.22 12.56 -10.63
C SER A 94 12.97 12.45 -9.30
N TYR A 95 12.87 11.34 -8.62
CA TYR A 95 13.69 10.98 -7.47
C TYR A 95 14.74 9.90 -7.82
N ASP A 96 14.86 9.60 -9.11
CA ASP A 96 15.79 8.65 -9.68
C ASP A 96 16.53 9.31 -10.85
N GLU A 97 17.84 9.41 -10.76
CA GLU A 97 18.68 10.05 -11.78
C GLU A 97 18.51 9.42 -13.17
N ALA A 98 18.20 8.10 -13.23
CA ALA A 98 17.91 7.41 -14.48
C ALA A 98 16.58 7.84 -15.11
N MET A 99 15.70 8.49 -14.33
CA MET A 99 14.37 8.96 -14.74
C MET A 99 14.30 10.48 -14.78
N LYS A 100 15.43 11.14 -14.97
CA LYS A 100 15.51 12.61 -15.12
C LYS A 100 14.54 13.11 -16.18
N ASN A 101 13.83 14.21 -15.89
CA ASN A 101 12.76 14.79 -16.71
C ASN A 101 11.52 13.87 -16.87
N CYS A 102 11.38 12.85 -16.03
CA CYS A 102 10.21 12.00 -15.98
C CYS A 102 9.50 12.21 -14.63
N TYR A 103 8.23 11.90 -14.57
CA TYR A 103 7.44 11.92 -13.34
C TYR A 103 6.65 10.62 -13.20
N GLN A 104 6.27 10.28 -11.99
CA GLN A 104 5.37 9.16 -11.76
C GLN A 104 3.91 9.58 -11.90
N CYS A 105 3.14 8.77 -12.60
CA CYS A 105 1.69 8.89 -12.65
C CYS A 105 1.03 7.52 -12.48
N ALA A 106 -0.24 7.51 -12.06
CA ALA A 106 -1.00 6.27 -11.97
C ALA A 106 -1.21 5.68 -13.38
N ASP A 107 -0.94 4.40 -13.53
CA ASP A 107 -1.15 3.65 -14.76
C ASP A 107 -2.51 2.95 -14.73
N ALA A 108 -3.38 3.30 -15.67
CA ALA A 108 -4.74 2.78 -15.73
C ALA A 108 -4.80 1.24 -15.91
N GLY A 109 -3.83 0.66 -16.62
CA GLY A 109 -3.72 -0.78 -16.80
C GLY A 109 -3.37 -1.49 -15.50
N LYS A 110 -2.40 -0.96 -14.76
CA LYS A 110 -2.02 -1.46 -13.43
C LYS A 110 -3.15 -1.33 -12.41
N VAL A 111 -3.86 -0.19 -12.42
CA VAL A 111 -5.02 0.04 -11.54
C VAL A 111 -6.10 -1.00 -11.82
N ARG A 112 -6.45 -1.21 -13.10
CA ARG A 112 -7.48 -2.19 -13.48
C ARG A 112 -7.09 -3.58 -13.05
N LYS A 113 -5.88 -4.02 -13.37
CA LYS A 113 -5.39 -5.36 -13.03
C LYS A 113 -5.35 -5.60 -11.54
N LEU A 114 -4.83 -4.63 -10.76
CA LEU A 114 -4.83 -4.71 -9.30
C LEU A 114 -6.25 -4.84 -8.74
N ALA A 115 -7.20 -4.03 -9.25
CA ALA A 115 -8.58 -4.07 -8.81
C ALA A 115 -9.26 -5.41 -9.13
N GLU A 116 -9.05 -5.96 -10.32
CA GLU A 116 -9.57 -7.26 -10.72
C GLU A 116 -9.02 -8.38 -9.84
N ASP A 117 -7.71 -8.42 -9.60
CA ASP A 117 -7.06 -9.42 -8.75
C ASP A 117 -7.53 -9.32 -7.29
N PHE A 118 -7.69 -8.10 -6.78
CA PHE A 118 -8.24 -7.84 -5.45
C PHE A 118 -9.67 -8.35 -5.33
N ILE A 119 -10.58 -7.93 -6.22
CA ILE A 119 -12.00 -8.29 -6.20
C ILE A 119 -12.16 -9.81 -6.32
N ASN A 120 -11.48 -10.43 -7.28
CA ASN A 120 -11.55 -11.87 -7.50
C ASN A 120 -11.08 -12.68 -6.28
N THR A 121 -10.09 -12.18 -5.55
CA THR A 121 -9.59 -12.84 -4.33
C THR A 121 -10.55 -12.64 -3.17
N TYR A 122 -11.06 -11.42 -2.99
CA TYR A 122 -12.00 -11.10 -1.92
C TYR A 122 -13.32 -11.86 -2.05
N MET A 123 -13.87 -11.96 -3.27
CA MET A 123 -15.12 -12.67 -3.55
C MET A 123 -15.02 -14.20 -3.39
N LYS A 124 -13.81 -14.77 -3.44
CA LYS A 124 -13.60 -16.20 -3.21
C LYS A 124 -13.50 -16.57 -1.73
N ASN A 125 -13.16 -15.60 -0.89
CA ASN A 125 -12.90 -15.82 0.54
C ASN A 125 -14.09 -15.44 1.43
N ASN A 126 -15.17 -14.89 0.85
CA ASN A 126 -16.44 -14.55 1.48
C ASN A 126 -17.61 -15.23 0.77
#